data_5da53cb7453286ce0b57f3ed20ea55d8
#
_entry.id   5da53cb7453286ce0b57f3ed20ea55d8
#
_cell.length_a   1.000
_cell.length_b   1.000
_cell.length_c   1.000
_cell.angle_alpha   90.00
_cell.angle_beta   90.00
_cell.angle_gamma   90.00
#
_symmetry.space_group_name_H-M   'P 1'
#
loop_
_entity.id
_entity.type
_entity.pdbx_description
1 polymer ?
#
loop_
_entity_poly.entity_id
_entity_poly.type
_entity_poly.pdbx_seq_one_letter_code
_entity_poly.pdbx_strand_id
1 'polypeptide(L)'
;MIRLYPEQLRAQLNEGLRAAYLLLGNDPLLLQESQDAVRQVAAAQGFEEHHTFSIDPNTDWNAIFSLCQAMSLFASRQTLLLLLPENGPNAAINEQLLTLTGLLHDDLLLIVRGNKLSKAQENAAWFTALANRSVQVTCQTPEQAQLPRWVAARAKQLNLELDDAANQVLCYYYEGNLLALAQALERLSLLWPDGKLTLPRVEQAVNDAAHFTPFHWVDALLMGKSKRALHILQQLRLEGSEPVILLRTLQRELLLLVNLKRQSAHTPLRALFDKHRVWQNRRGMMGEALNRLSQPQLRQAVQLLTRTELTLKQDYGQSVWAELEGLSLLLCHKPLADVFIDG
;
A
#
# COMPACT_ATOMS: atom_id res chain seq x y z
N MET A 1 -9.10 9.86 -23.96
CA MET A 1 -9.06 9.01 -22.77
C MET A 1 -9.44 9.83 -21.56
N ILE A 2 -10.46 9.42 -20.82
CA ILE A 2 -10.84 10.01 -19.53
C ILE A 2 -9.89 9.41 -18.48
N ARG A 3 -9.23 10.25 -17.67
CA ARG A 3 -8.34 9.80 -16.60
C ARG A 3 -8.99 10.09 -15.27
N LEU A 4 -9.13 9.06 -14.42
CA LEU A 4 -9.84 9.12 -13.15
C LEU A 4 -9.01 8.49 -12.03
N TYR A 5 -9.37 8.85 -10.80
CA TYR A 5 -9.02 8.08 -9.62
C TYR A 5 -10.19 7.14 -9.26
N PRO A 6 -9.95 6.07 -8.47
CA PRO A 6 -11.00 5.08 -8.12
C PRO A 6 -12.27 5.70 -7.53
N GLU A 7 -12.14 6.77 -6.75
CA GLU A 7 -13.29 7.46 -6.13
C GLU A 7 -14.24 8.10 -7.16
N GLN A 8 -13.73 8.44 -8.35
CA GLN A 8 -14.48 9.08 -9.43
C GLN A 8 -15.11 8.05 -10.38
N LEU A 9 -14.69 6.78 -10.30
CA LEU A 9 -15.11 5.73 -11.23
C LEU A 9 -16.62 5.48 -11.18
N ARG A 10 -17.21 5.46 -9.97
CA ARG A 10 -18.67 5.25 -9.83
C ARG A 10 -19.49 6.33 -10.52
N ALA A 11 -19.08 7.59 -10.43
CA ALA A 11 -19.76 8.69 -11.12
C ALA A 11 -19.70 8.49 -12.65
N GLN A 12 -18.54 8.12 -13.19
CA GLN A 12 -18.38 7.86 -14.61
C GLN A 12 -19.21 6.64 -15.07
N LEU A 13 -19.25 5.57 -14.29
CA LEU A 13 -20.03 4.37 -14.59
C LEU A 13 -21.56 4.66 -14.65
N ASN A 14 -22.04 5.61 -13.86
CA ASN A 14 -23.43 6.08 -13.90
C ASN A 14 -23.77 6.85 -15.20
N GLU A 15 -22.77 7.46 -15.85
CA GLU A 15 -22.94 8.10 -17.16
C GLU A 15 -23.02 7.09 -18.30
N GLY A 16 -22.63 5.84 -18.07
CA GLY A 16 -22.64 4.74 -19.02
C GLY A 16 -21.27 4.08 -19.19
N LEU A 17 -21.30 2.82 -19.67
CA LEU A 17 -20.09 2.07 -19.94
C LEU A 17 -19.34 2.65 -21.16
N ARG A 18 -18.02 2.59 -21.11
CA ARG A 18 -17.12 2.83 -22.23
C ARG A 18 -16.65 1.49 -22.80
N ALA A 19 -16.13 1.52 -24.03
CA ALA A 19 -15.65 0.29 -24.68
C ALA A 19 -14.47 -0.37 -23.96
N ALA A 20 -13.66 0.43 -23.23
CA ALA A 20 -12.52 -0.12 -22.51
C ALA A 20 -12.25 0.63 -21.20
N TYR A 21 -11.77 -0.13 -20.19
CA TYR A 21 -11.27 0.37 -18.91
C TYR A 21 -9.83 -0.09 -18.70
N LEU A 22 -8.92 0.85 -18.46
CA LEU A 22 -7.52 0.58 -18.14
C LEU A 22 -7.30 0.83 -16.66
N LEU A 23 -7.20 -0.23 -15.88
CA LEU A 23 -6.99 -0.21 -14.43
C LEU A 23 -5.49 -0.35 -14.17
N LEU A 24 -4.81 0.77 -13.93
CA LEU A 24 -3.35 0.82 -13.91
C LEU A 24 -2.82 1.34 -12.58
N GLY A 25 -2.00 0.55 -11.91
CA GLY A 25 -1.39 0.92 -10.64
C GLY A 25 -0.81 -0.26 -9.89
N ASN A 26 -0.34 -0.01 -8.68
CA ASN A 26 0.33 -1.00 -7.83
C ASN A 26 -0.50 -1.41 -6.61
N ASP A 27 -1.67 -0.81 -6.40
CA ASP A 27 -2.48 -1.12 -5.22
C ASP A 27 -3.50 -2.23 -5.50
N PRO A 28 -3.36 -3.40 -4.84
CA PRO A 28 -4.23 -4.55 -5.09
C PRO A 28 -5.71 -4.28 -4.77
N LEU A 29 -5.99 -3.53 -3.68
CA LEU A 29 -7.36 -3.21 -3.28
C LEU A 29 -8.01 -2.32 -4.32
N LEU A 30 -7.36 -1.22 -4.73
CA LEU A 30 -7.91 -0.26 -5.68
C LEU A 30 -8.11 -0.89 -7.07
N LEU A 31 -7.19 -1.76 -7.50
CA LEU A 31 -7.32 -2.53 -8.74
C LEU A 31 -8.53 -3.46 -8.68
N GLN A 32 -8.69 -4.20 -7.58
CA GLN A 32 -9.79 -5.15 -7.42
C GLN A 32 -11.14 -4.44 -7.33
N GLU A 33 -11.28 -3.43 -6.46
CA GLU A 33 -12.53 -2.68 -6.31
C GLU A 33 -12.95 -1.97 -7.61
N SER A 34 -11.98 -1.41 -8.35
CA SER A 34 -12.28 -0.79 -9.64
C SER A 34 -12.74 -1.81 -10.68
N GLN A 35 -12.12 -2.99 -10.72
CA GLN A 35 -12.54 -4.09 -11.60
C GLN A 35 -13.96 -4.58 -11.24
N ASP A 36 -14.23 -4.77 -9.96
CA ASP A 36 -15.54 -5.25 -9.49
C ASP A 36 -16.64 -4.21 -9.75
N ALA A 37 -16.35 -2.92 -9.59
CA ALA A 37 -17.29 -1.85 -9.93
C ALA A 37 -17.64 -1.84 -11.42
N VAL A 38 -16.65 -1.98 -12.31
CA VAL A 38 -16.89 -2.06 -13.76
C VAL A 38 -17.70 -3.32 -14.09
N ARG A 39 -17.34 -4.48 -13.56
CA ARG A 39 -18.03 -5.76 -13.80
C ARG A 39 -19.48 -5.72 -13.30
N GLN A 40 -19.73 -5.15 -12.14
CA GLN A 40 -21.06 -5.03 -11.58
C GLN A 40 -22.01 -4.23 -12.50
N VAL A 41 -21.54 -3.09 -13.02
CA VAL A 41 -22.32 -2.27 -13.95
C VAL A 41 -22.46 -2.96 -15.30
N ALA A 42 -21.42 -3.65 -15.77
CA ALA A 42 -21.46 -4.43 -17.00
C ALA A 42 -22.49 -5.58 -16.92
N ALA A 43 -22.50 -6.34 -15.83
CA ALA A 43 -23.47 -7.41 -15.60
C ALA A 43 -24.93 -6.90 -15.64
N ALA A 44 -25.19 -5.73 -15.02
CA ALA A 44 -26.50 -5.08 -15.07
C ALA A 44 -26.92 -4.64 -16.48
N GLN A 45 -25.97 -4.56 -17.44
CA GLN A 45 -26.20 -4.22 -18.85
C GLN A 45 -26.14 -5.46 -19.79
N GLY A 46 -26.14 -6.67 -19.23
CA GLY A 46 -26.19 -7.92 -20.00
C GLY A 46 -24.79 -8.48 -20.39
N PHE A 47 -23.71 -7.98 -19.84
CA PHE A 47 -22.38 -8.58 -20.00
C PHE A 47 -22.21 -9.75 -19.03
N GLU A 48 -22.75 -10.91 -19.38
CA GLU A 48 -22.82 -12.08 -18.49
C GLU A 48 -21.61 -13.02 -18.64
N GLU A 49 -20.99 -13.02 -19.82
CA GLU A 49 -19.81 -13.84 -20.09
C GLU A 49 -18.53 -13.10 -19.70
N HIS A 50 -17.64 -13.79 -18.97
CA HIS A 50 -16.38 -13.21 -18.47
C HIS A 50 -15.20 -14.07 -18.85
N HIS A 51 -14.28 -13.49 -19.63
CA HIS A 51 -13.05 -14.15 -20.03
C HIS A 51 -11.85 -13.41 -19.43
N THR A 52 -10.88 -14.16 -18.93
CA THR A 52 -9.67 -13.60 -18.31
C THR A 52 -8.44 -14.24 -18.91
N PHE A 53 -7.50 -13.43 -19.38
CA PHE A 53 -6.22 -13.89 -19.92
C PHE A 53 -5.08 -13.16 -19.22
N SER A 54 -4.10 -13.94 -18.74
CA SER A 54 -2.80 -13.42 -18.32
C SER A 54 -1.90 -13.30 -19.53
N ILE A 55 -1.41 -12.11 -19.80
CA ILE A 55 -0.63 -11.83 -20.99
C ILE A 55 0.85 -12.06 -20.69
N ASP A 56 1.44 -12.97 -21.44
CA ASP A 56 2.87 -13.31 -21.40
C ASP A 56 3.41 -13.56 -22.81
N PRO A 57 4.72 -13.86 -23.00
CA PRO A 57 5.27 -14.13 -24.33
C PRO A 57 4.65 -15.35 -25.05
N ASN A 58 3.99 -16.26 -24.33
CA ASN A 58 3.40 -17.47 -24.87
C ASN A 58 1.87 -17.38 -25.03
N THR A 59 1.30 -16.20 -24.83
CA THR A 59 -0.15 -15.98 -24.94
C THR A 59 -0.67 -16.37 -26.31
N ASP A 60 -1.71 -17.21 -26.37
CA ASP A 60 -2.43 -17.54 -27.59
C ASP A 60 -3.37 -16.39 -28.01
N TRP A 61 -2.83 -15.48 -28.78
CA TRP A 61 -3.59 -14.33 -29.30
C TRP A 61 -4.67 -14.73 -30.28
N ASN A 62 -4.52 -15.85 -31.00
CA ASN A 62 -5.55 -16.32 -31.92
C ASN A 62 -6.81 -16.73 -31.15
N ALA A 63 -6.66 -17.37 -30.00
CA ALA A 63 -7.79 -17.68 -29.12
C ALA A 63 -8.52 -16.41 -28.64
N ILE A 64 -7.76 -15.37 -28.24
CA ILE A 64 -8.32 -14.08 -27.83
C ILE A 64 -9.06 -13.40 -28.99
N PHE A 65 -8.45 -13.35 -30.19
CA PHE A 65 -9.09 -12.73 -31.36
C PHE A 65 -10.32 -13.48 -31.82
N SER A 66 -10.27 -14.81 -31.81
CA SER A 66 -11.43 -15.64 -32.15
C SER A 66 -12.59 -15.38 -31.18
N LEU A 67 -12.32 -15.24 -29.90
CA LEU A 67 -13.29 -14.88 -28.90
C LEU A 67 -13.93 -13.49 -29.17
N CYS A 68 -13.11 -12.50 -29.53
CA CYS A 68 -13.60 -11.17 -29.86
C CYS A 68 -14.46 -11.12 -31.12
N GLN A 69 -14.23 -12.05 -32.05
CA GLN A 69 -14.97 -12.15 -33.32
C GLN A 69 -16.16 -13.09 -33.24
N ALA A 70 -16.21 -13.96 -32.24
CA ALA A 70 -17.31 -14.90 -32.05
C ALA A 70 -18.58 -14.14 -31.64
N MET A 71 -19.57 -14.14 -32.47
CA MET A 71 -20.92 -13.73 -32.04
C MET A 71 -21.43 -14.77 -31.07
N SER A 72 -21.75 -14.36 -29.84
CA SER A 72 -22.36 -15.29 -28.88
C SER A 72 -23.64 -15.90 -29.47
N LEU A 73 -23.70 -17.23 -29.46
CA LEU A 73 -24.90 -17.96 -29.92
C LEU A 73 -26.13 -17.68 -29.02
N PHE A 74 -25.92 -17.15 -27.83
CA PHE A 74 -26.91 -16.83 -26.82
C PHE A 74 -27.17 -15.32 -26.64
N ALA A 75 -26.67 -14.48 -27.56
CA ALA A 75 -26.81 -13.02 -27.50
C ALA A 75 -26.33 -12.37 -26.20
N SER A 76 -25.49 -13.03 -25.44
CA SER A 76 -24.90 -12.45 -24.23
C SER A 76 -23.67 -11.56 -24.59
N ARG A 77 -23.60 -10.39 -23.95
CA ARG A 77 -22.46 -9.50 -24.03
C ARG A 77 -21.29 -10.06 -23.23
N GLN A 78 -20.09 -9.77 -23.67
CA GLN A 78 -18.87 -10.37 -23.12
C GLN A 78 -17.96 -9.32 -22.50
N THR A 79 -17.32 -9.70 -21.38
CA THR A 79 -16.25 -8.93 -20.77
C THR A 79 -14.92 -9.67 -20.95
N LEU A 80 -13.93 -9.00 -21.52
CA LEU A 80 -12.57 -9.50 -21.69
C LEU A 80 -11.64 -8.78 -20.72
N LEU A 81 -11.09 -9.50 -19.74
CA LEU A 81 -10.08 -9.01 -18.82
C LEU A 81 -8.70 -9.48 -19.26
N LEU A 82 -7.80 -8.54 -19.53
CA LEU A 82 -6.40 -8.80 -19.82
C LEU A 82 -5.52 -8.35 -18.64
N LEU A 83 -4.75 -9.28 -18.10
CA LEU A 83 -3.75 -9.01 -17.06
C LEU A 83 -2.40 -8.80 -17.75
N LEU A 84 -1.90 -7.57 -17.76
CA LEU A 84 -0.63 -7.23 -18.39
C LEU A 84 0.57 -7.81 -17.60
N PRO A 85 1.71 -8.08 -18.29
CA PRO A 85 2.94 -8.44 -17.61
C PRO A 85 3.36 -7.37 -16.59
N GLU A 86 4.08 -7.78 -15.56
CA GLU A 86 4.52 -6.90 -14.48
C GLU A 86 5.33 -5.68 -14.97
N ASN A 87 6.17 -5.87 -15.98
CA ASN A 87 6.97 -4.81 -16.60
C ASN A 87 6.22 -4.05 -17.71
N GLY A 88 4.92 -4.32 -17.87
CA GLY A 88 4.11 -3.80 -18.98
C GLY A 88 4.34 -4.51 -20.31
N PRO A 89 3.59 -4.13 -21.36
CA PRO A 89 3.66 -4.77 -22.66
C PRO A 89 4.97 -4.42 -23.40
N ASN A 90 5.59 -5.42 -23.99
CA ASN A 90 6.72 -5.26 -24.92
C ASN A 90 6.23 -4.94 -26.35
N ALA A 91 7.14 -4.80 -27.31
CA ALA A 91 6.80 -4.45 -28.70
C ALA A 91 5.84 -5.47 -29.36
N ALA A 92 6.08 -6.77 -29.19
CA ALA A 92 5.22 -7.81 -29.74
C ALA A 92 3.81 -7.78 -29.13
N ILE A 93 3.71 -7.64 -27.81
CA ILE A 93 2.42 -7.50 -27.12
C ILE A 93 1.70 -6.23 -27.56
N ASN A 94 2.41 -5.11 -27.77
CA ASN A 94 1.82 -3.86 -28.24
C ASN A 94 1.15 -4.00 -29.61
N GLU A 95 1.76 -4.77 -30.55
CA GLU A 95 1.18 -5.05 -31.87
C GLU A 95 -0.11 -5.87 -31.76
N GLN A 96 -0.12 -6.88 -30.90
CA GLN A 96 -1.31 -7.69 -30.66
C GLN A 96 -2.43 -6.90 -29.99
N LEU A 97 -2.09 -6.08 -28.99
CA LEU A 97 -3.05 -5.17 -28.36
C LEU A 97 -3.61 -4.16 -29.36
N LEU A 98 -2.80 -3.66 -30.31
CA LEU A 98 -3.29 -2.78 -31.38
C LEU A 98 -4.31 -3.51 -32.26
N THR A 99 -4.02 -4.73 -32.67
CA THR A 99 -4.96 -5.57 -33.44
C THR A 99 -6.27 -5.76 -32.68
N LEU A 100 -6.18 -6.05 -31.36
CA LEU A 100 -7.36 -6.20 -30.49
C LEU A 100 -8.23 -4.95 -30.46
N THR A 101 -7.62 -3.76 -30.44
CA THR A 101 -8.41 -2.50 -30.41
C THR A 101 -9.30 -2.33 -31.63
N GLY A 102 -8.92 -2.91 -32.77
CA GLY A 102 -9.71 -2.94 -34.01
C GLY A 102 -10.87 -3.92 -34.00
N LEU A 103 -10.87 -4.88 -33.06
CA LEU A 103 -11.93 -5.89 -32.92
C LEU A 103 -13.00 -5.51 -31.87
N LEU A 104 -12.84 -4.37 -31.19
CA LEU A 104 -13.79 -3.92 -30.16
C LEU A 104 -15.14 -3.49 -30.80
N HIS A 105 -16.23 -4.02 -30.27
CA HIS A 105 -17.62 -3.72 -30.65
C HIS A 105 -18.50 -3.54 -29.41
N ASP A 106 -19.76 -3.15 -29.59
CA ASP A 106 -20.65 -2.75 -28.50
C ASP A 106 -21.02 -3.88 -27.51
N ASP A 107 -20.85 -5.14 -27.93
CA ASP A 107 -21.13 -6.31 -27.09
C ASP A 107 -19.85 -6.88 -26.43
N LEU A 108 -18.71 -6.20 -26.59
CA LEU A 108 -17.43 -6.58 -25.98
C LEU A 108 -16.86 -5.44 -25.12
N LEU A 109 -16.80 -5.67 -23.82
CA LEU A 109 -16.19 -4.76 -22.85
C LEU A 109 -14.76 -5.21 -22.54
N LEU A 110 -13.78 -4.37 -22.87
CA LEU A 110 -12.37 -4.63 -22.57
C LEU A 110 -11.99 -4.05 -21.20
N ILE A 111 -11.41 -4.87 -20.34
CA ILE A 111 -10.74 -4.42 -19.11
C ILE A 111 -9.28 -4.81 -19.19
N VAL A 112 -8.39 -3.84 -19.10
CA VAL A 112 -6.94 -4.06 -19.05
C VAL A 112 -6.46 -3.71 -17.65
N ARG A 113 -5.82 -4.66 -16.98
CA ARG A 113 -5.27 -4.49 -15.61
C ARG A 113 -3.77 -4.69 -15.63
N GLY A 114 -3.04 -3.82 -14.96
CA GLY A 114 -1.58 -3.91 -14.88
C GLY A 114 -0.96 -2.84 -14.00
N ASN A 115 0.37 -2.86 -13.93
CA ASN A 115 1.13 -1.82 -13.27
C ASN A 115 1.02 -0.48 -14.02
N LYS A 116 1.44 0.60 -13.37
CA LYS A 116 1.53 1.91 -14.03
C LYS A 116 2.43 1.82 -15.25
N LEU A 117 1.91 2.26 -16.38
CA LEU A 117 2.67 2.33 -17.62
C LEU A 117 3.68 3.49 -17.59
N SER A 118 4.83 3.28 -18.21
CA SER A 118 5.79 4.36 -18.50
C SER A 118 5.25 5.28 -19.59
N LYS A 119 5.79 6.50 -19.70
CA LYS A 119 5.41 7.42 -20.78
C LYS A 119 5.61 6.81 -22.17
N ALA A 120 6.65 6.00 -22.37
CA ALA A 120 6.90 5.33 -23.63
C ALA A 120 5.80 4.30 -23.95
N GLN A 121 5.33 3.56 -22.95
CA GLN A 121 4.23 2.60 -23.10
C GLN A 121 2.88 3.29 -23.33
N GLU A 122 2.63 4.43 -22.68
CA GLU A 122 1.43 5.25 -22.92
C GLU A 122 1.42 5.88 -24.34
N ASN A 123 2.56 6.03 -25.00
CA ASN A 123 2.67 6.46 -26.38
C ASN A 123 2.52 5.33 -27.41
N ALA A 124 2.36 4.09 -26.98
CA ALA A 124 2.14 2.96 -27.88
C ALA A 124 0.85 3.11 -28.67
N ALA A 125 0.83 2.61 -29.90
CA ALA A 125 -0.26 2.79 -30.85
C ALA A 125 -1.61 2.24 -30.31
N TRP A 126 -1.61 1.10 -29.62
CA TRP A 126 -2.81 0.52 -29.03
C TRP A 126 -3.42 1.42 -27.93
N PHE A 127 -2.58 2.04 -27.10
CA PHE A 127 -3.03 2.91 -26.02
C PHE A 127 -3.65 4.19 -26.59
N THR A 128 -3.02 4.74 -27.65
CA THR A 128 -3.56 5.89 -28.36
C THR A 128 -4.86 5.57 -29.10
N ALA A 129 -4.97 4.39 -29.71
CA ALA A 129 -6.19 3.94 -30.38
C ALA A 129 -7.40 3.84 -29.43
N LEU A 130 -7.17 3.55 -28.15
CA LEU A 130 -8.22 3.53 -27.14
C LEU A 130 -8.58 4.92 -26.57
N ALA A 131 -7.81 5.97 -26.90
CA ALA A 131 -7.92 7.27 -26.23
C ALA A 131 -9.34 7.87 -26.15
N ASN A 132 -10.12 7.73 -27.21
CA ASN A 132 -11.48 8.32 -27.27
C ASN A 132 -12.60 7.38 -26.77
N ARG A 133 -12.29 6.10 -26.54
CA ARG A 133 -13.26 5.04 -26.22
C ARG A 133 -13.05 4.43 -24.84
N SER A 134 -12.07 4.92 -24.07
CA SER A 134 -11.67 4.30 -22.83
C SER A 134 -11.61 5.25 -21.63
N VAL A 135 -11.65 4.65 -20.46
CA VAL A 135 -11.37 5.26 -19.16
C VAL A 135 -10.12 4.63 -18.59
N GLN A 136 -9.18 5.46 -18.15
CA GLN A 136 -8.02 5.05 -17.36
C GLN A 136 -8.28 5.35 -15.90
N VAL A 137 -8.18 4.33 -15.05
CA VAL A 137 -8.27 4.48 -13.58
C VAL A 137 -6.87 4.31 -12.98
N THR A 138 -6.44 5.31 -12.22
CA THR A 138 -5.11 5.30 -11.56
C THR A 138 -5.22 4.64 -10.20
N CYS A 139 -4.87 3.34 -10.12
CA CYS A 139 -4.99 2.50 -8.93
C CYS A 139 -3.65 2.44 -8.16
N GLN A 140 -3.13 3.60 -7.76
CA GLN A 140 -1.88 3.67 -6.98
C GLN A 140 -2.17 3.86 -5.50
N THR A 141 -1.39 3.20 -4.64
CA THR A 141 -1.43 3.43 -3.20
C THR A 141 -1.23 4.93 -2.92
N PRO A 142 -2.14 5.60 -2.20
CA PRO A 142 -1.98 7.00 -1.84
C PRO A 142 -0.67 7.26 -1.11
N GLU A 143 -0.01 8.34 -1.47
CA GLU A 143 1.15 8.82 -0.71
C GLU A 143 0.71 9.28 0.70
N GLN A 144 1.66 9.32 1.63
CA GLN A 144 1.44 9.71 3.02
C GLN A 144 0.60 11.00 3.17
N ALA A 145 0.82 12.01 2.32
CA ALA A 145 0.08 13.26 2.37
C ALA A 145 -1.39 13.14 1.90
N GLN A 146 -1.71 12.12 1.12
CA GLN A 146 -3.05 11.90 0.55
C GLN A 146 -3.85 10.89 1.37
N LEU A 147 -3.18 10.05 2.15
CA LEU A 147 -3.79 8.95 2.90
C LEU A 147 -4.89 9.41 3.87
N PRO A 148 -4.76 10.52 4.64
CA PRO A 148 -5.84 10.98 5.52
C PRO A 148 -7.12 11.32 4.79
N ARG A 149 -7.01 11.88 3.58
CA ARG A 149 -8.17 12.19 2.74
C ARG A 149 -8.85 10.92 2.25
N TRP A 150 -8.07 9.91 1.86
CA TRP A 150 -8.60 8.62 1.46
C TRP A 150 -9.33 7.94 2.62
N VAL A 151 -8.73 7.93 3.83
CA VAL A 151 -9.34 7.37 5.05
C VAL A 151 -10.65 8.06 5.37
N ALA A 152 -10.69 9.39 5.37
CA ALA A 152 -11.90 10.16 5.63
C ALA A 152 -13.01 9.87 4.61
N ALA A 153 -12.67 9.76 3.32
CA ALA A 153 -13.62 9.42 2.27
C ALA A 153 -14.17 7.99 2.45
N ARG A 154 -13.31 7.03 2.81
CA ARG A 154 -13.71 5.64 3.08
C ARG A 154 -14.58 5.51 4.33
N ALA A 155 -14.20 6.20 5.42
CA ALA A 155 -14.99 6.26 6.64
C ALA A 155 -16.41 6.80 6.38
N LYS A 156 -16.53 7.87 5.60
CA LYS A 156 -17.82 8.43 5.19
C LYS A 156 -18.70 7.43 4.42
N GLN A 157 -18.12 6.59 3.56
CA GLN A 157 -18.86 5.54 2.84
C GLN A 157 -19.43 4.48 3.79
N LEU A 158 -18.78 4.27 4.94
CA LEU A 158 -19.19 3.36 6.00
C LEU A 158 -20.06 4.04 7.07
N ASN A 159 -20.48 5.29 6.86
CA ASN A 159 -21.21 6.13 7.82
C ASN A 159 -20.45 6.33 9.15
N LEU A 160 -19.13 6.44 9.07
CA LEU A 160 -18.26 6.67 10.21
C LEU A 160 -17.84 8.15 10.28
N GLU A 161 -18.03 8.75 11.46
CA GLU A 161 -17.49 10.06 11.81
C GLU A 161 -16.13 9.86 12.50
N LEU A 162 -15.07 10.29 11.85
CA LEU A 162 -13.70 10.09 12.26
C LEU A 162 -13.08 11.41 12.70
N ASP A 163 -12.57 11.50 13.93
CA ASP A 163 -11.80 12.67 14.34
C ASP A 163 -10.38 12.67 13.71
N ASP A 164 -9.76 13.86 13.64
CA ASP A 164 -8.46 14.01 12.96
C ASP A 164 -7.35 13.18 13.62
N ALA A 165 -7.38 13.06 14.95
CA ALA A 165 -6.38 12.30 15.70
C ALA A 165 -6.54 10.78 15.44
N ALA A 166 -7.77 10.28 15.42
CA ALA A 166 -8.09 8.89 15.07
C ALA A 166 -7.69 8.59 13.61
N ASN A 167 -7.94 9.54 12.69
CA ASN A 167 -7.51 9.41 11.30
C ASN A 167 -5.98 9.27 11.19
N GLN A 168 -5.22 10.10 11.90
CA GLN A 168 -3.75 10.03 11.90
C GLN A 168 -3.23 8.69 12.46
N VAL A 169 -3.86 8.15 13.49
CA VAL A 169 -3.50 6.84 14.05
C VAL A 169 -3.71 5.73 13.02
N LEU A 170 -4.86 5.70 12.35
CA LEU A 170 -5.13 4.73 11.28
C LEU A 170 -4.14 4.87 10.13
N CYS A 171 -3.88 6.10 9.67
CA CYS A 171 -2.90 6.36 8.62
C CYS A 171 -1.52 5.85 9.00
N TYR A 172 -1.10 6.02 10.23
CA TYR A 172 0.21 5.57 10.71
C TYR A 172 0.34 4.05 10.72
N TYR A 173 -0.62 3.35 11.34
CA TYR A 173 -0.53 1.90 11.49
C TYR A 173 -0.71 1.13 10.18
N TYR A 174 -1.41 1.71 9.21
CA TYR A 174 -1.73 1.05 7.95
C TYR A 174 -1.11 1.70 6.71
N GLU A 175 -0.14 2.62 6.87
CA GLU A 175 0.56 3.25 5.74
C GLU A 175 1.15 2.20 4.80
N GLY A 176 0.82 2.30 3.50
CA GLY A 176 1.27 1.36 2.47
C GLY A 176 0.46 0.05 2.39
N ASN A 177 -0.56 -0.13 3.23
CA ASN A 177 -1.44 -1.31 3.20
C ASN A 177 -2.92 -0.91 3.24
N LEU A 178 -3.45 -0.46 2.10
CA LEU A 178 -4.84 -0.02 1.99
C LEU A 178 -5.85 -1.14 2.27
N LEU A 179 -5.52 -2.39 1.93
CA LEU A 179 -6.40 -3.52 2.19
C LEU A 179 -6.63 -3.70 3.69
N ALA A 180 -5.56 -3.73 4.48
CA ALA A 180 -5.65 -3.84 5.93
C ALA A 180 -6.36 -2.60 6.54
N LEU A 181 -6.13 -1.42 5.99
CA LEU A 181 -6.80 -0.19 6.42
C LEU A 181 -8.31 -0.24 6.14
N ALA A 182 -8.72 -0.68 4.96
CA ALA A 182 -10.13 -0.86 4.61
C ALA A 182 -10.82 -1.86 5.55
N GLN A 183 -10.19 -3.02 5.77
CA GLN A 183 -10.68 -4.04 6.71
C GLN A 183 -10.75 -3.52 8.16
N ALA A 184 -9.79 -2.69 8.58
CA ALA A 184 -9.84 -2.05 9.89
C ALA A 184 -11.03 -1.12 10.02
N LEU A 185 -11.31 -0.28 9.02
CA LEU A 185 -12.49 0.60 8.99
C LEU A 185 -13.80 -0.18 9.00
N GLU A 186 -13.90 -1.27 8.23
CA GLU A 186 -15.07 -2.16 8.25
C GLU A 186 -15.27 -2.77 9.63
N ARG A 187 -14.22 -3.29 10.26
CA ARG A 187 -14.28 -3.81 11.64
C ARG A 187 -14.71 -2.75 12.64
N LEU A 188 -14.16 -1.52 12.53
CA LEU A 188 -14.53 -0.40 13.38
C LEU A 188 -16.01 -0.04 13.23
N SER A 189 -16.59 -0.11 12.04
CA SER A 189 -18.03 0.14 11.81
C SER A 189 -18.92 -0.89 12.50
N LEU A 190 -18.45 -2.12 12.63
CA LEU A 190 -19.17 -3.19 13.34
C LEU A 190 -19.04 -3.06 14.86
N LEU A 191 -17.87 -2.64 15.37
CA LEU A 191 -17.62 -2.48 16.79
C LEU A 191 -18.35 -1.27 17.38
N TRP A 192 -18.50 -0.20 16.59
CA TRP A 192 -19.18 1.04 17.00
C TRP A 192 -20.30 1.41 16.03
N PRO A 193 -21.49 0.78 16.20
CA PRO A 193 -22.66 1.05 15.34
C PRO A 193 -23.18 2.49 15.40
N ASP A 194 -22.77 3.27 16.41
CA ASP A 194 -23.06 4.71 16.51
C ASP A 194 -22.24 5.56 15.50
N GLY A 195 -21.32 4.92 14.79
CA GLY A 195 -20.50 5.54 13.74
C GLY A 195 -19.42 6.50 14.26
N LYS A 196 -19.29 6.73 15.56
CA LYS A 196 -18.34 7.71 16.11
C LYS A 196 -16.99 7.08 16.41
N LEU A 197 -15.98 7.41 15.62
CA LEU A 197 -14.60 6.94 15.79
C LEU A 197 -13.73 8.02 16.40
N THR A 198 -13.67 8.04 17.73
CA THR A 198 -12.76 8.89 18.50
C THR A 198 -11.40 8.24 18.66
N LEU A 199 -10.36 9.04 18.92
CA LEU A 199 -9.01 8.54 19.17
C LEU A 199 -8.95 7.36 20.16
N PRO A 200 -9.58 7.43 21.37
CA PRO A 200 -9.54 6.31 22.32
C PRO A 200 -10.15 5.01 21.76
N ARG A 201 -11.24 5.10 20.98
CA ARG A 201 -11.87 3.93 20.35
C ARG A 201 -10.96 3.29 19.31
N VAL A 202 -10.32 4.10 18.48
CA VAL A 202 -9.41 3.61 17.47
C VAL A 202 -8.15 3.01 18.10
N GLU A 203 -7.56 3.66 19.12
CA GLU A 203 -6.42 3.12 19.86
C GLU A 203 -6.75 1.79 20.54
N GLN A 204 -7.92 1.68 21.16
CA GLN A 204 -8.41 0.44 21.74
C GLN A 204 -8.47 -0.65 20.66
N ALA A 205 -9.13 -0.41 19.55
CA ALA A 205 -9.28 -1.40 18.47
C ALA A 205 -7.96 -1.81 17.83
N VAL A 206 -7.02 -0.88 17.68
CA VAL A 206 -5.67 -1.17 17.16
C VAL A 206 -4.87 -1.98 18.18
N ASN A 207 -5.03 -1.73 19.48
CA ASN A 207 -4.35 -2.47 20.55
C ASN A 207 -5.00 -3.84 20.82
N ASP A 208 -6.34 -3.92 20.71
CA ASP A 208 -7.13 -5.15 20.90
C ASP A 208 -7.15 -6.05 19.65
N ALA A 209 -6.66 -5.52 18.51
CA ALA A 209 -6.37 -6.38 17.39
C ALA A 209 -5.38 -7.46 17.86
N ALA A 210 -5.83 -8.71 17.84
CA ALA A 210 -5.10 -9.87 18.38
C ALA A 210 -3.70 -10.09 17.78
N HIS A 211 -3.28 -9.19 16.88
CA HIS A 211 -2.01 -9.27 16.17
C HIS A 211 -1.24 -7.97 16.31
N PHE A 212 -0.05 -8.07 16.84
CA PHE A 212 0.90 -6.96 16.78
C PHE A 212 1.35 -6.73 15.34
N THR A 213 1.70 -5.48 15.04
CA THR A 213 2.30 -5.10 13.75
C THR A 213 3.75 -4.64 13.96
N PRO A 214 4.59 -4.64 12.92
CA PRO A 214 5.92 -4.03 12.99
C PRO A 214 5.92 -2.58 13.49
N PHE A 215 4.84 -1.83 13.26
CA PHE A 215 4.68 -0.46 13.77
C PHE A 215 4.55 -0.42 15.29
N HIS A 216 3.80 -1.35 15.90
CA HIS A 216 3.71 -1.46 17.36
C HIS A 216 5.08 -1.72 17.99
N TRP A 217 5.90 -2.55 17.35
CA TRP A 217 7.27 -2.81 17.79
C TRP A 217 8.12 -1.54 17.73
N VAL A 218 8.11 -0.84 16.60
CA VAL A 218 8.86 0.43 16.43
C VAL A 218 8.40 1.49 17.42
N ASP A 219 7.12 1.63 17.69
CA ASP A 219 6.61 2.57 18.68
C ASP A 219 7.11 2.23 20.09
N ALA A 220 7.15 0.95 20.45
CA ALA A 220 7.73 0.52 21.71
C ALA A 220 9.23 0.86 21.82
N LEU A 221 9.98 0.76 20.69
CA LEU A 221 11.38 1.20 20.62
C LEU A 221 11.52 2.70 20.84
N LEU A 222 10.71 3.51 20.14
CA LEU A 222 10.72 4.96 20.26
C LEU A 222 10.36 5.44 21.68
N MET A 223 9.41 4.74 22.34
CA MET A 223 9.05 4.99 23.72
C MET A 223 10.07 4.46 24.75
N GLY A 224 11.11 3.73 24.33
CA GLY A 224 12.10 3.13 25.24
C GLY A 224 11.55 1.99 26.11
N LYS A 225 10.45 1.35 25.68
CA LYS A 225 9.76 0.27 26.44
C LYS A 225 10.33 -1.08 26.07
N SER A 226 11.54 -1.42 26.54
CA SER A 226 12.26 -2.64 26.15
C SER A 226 11.47 -3.94 26.37
N LYS A 227 10.83 -4.11 27.53
CA LYS A 227 10.01 -5.31 27.80
C LYS A 227 8.86 -5.46 26.81
N ARG A 228 8.17 -4.35 26.48
CA ARG A 228 7.07 -4.35 25.50
C ARG A 228 7.61 -4.62 24.10
N ALA A 229 8.72 -4.00 23.71
CA ALA A 229 9.33 -4.20 22.40
C ALA A 229 9.72 -5.66 22.17
N LEU A 230 10.37 -6.29 23.14
CA LEU A 230 10.75 -7.71 23.06
C LEU A 230 9.54 -8.63 23.04
N HIS A 231 8.50 -8.34 23.83
CA HIS A 231 7.25 -9.10 23.80
C HIS A 231 6.58 -9.03 22.43
N ILE A 232 6.45 -7.83 21.86
CA ILE A 232 5.89 -7.64 20.51
C ILE A 232 6.72 -8.39 19.47
N LEU A 233 8.04 -8.26 19.53
CA LEU A 233 8.94 -8.94 18.59
C LEU A 233 8.78 -10.47 18.65
N GLN A 234 8.64 -11.04 19.84
CA GLN A 234 8.40 -12.47 20.04
C GLN A 234 7.05 -12.90 19.46
N GLN A 235 5.99 -12.12 19.67
CA GLN A 235 4.68 -12.41 19.08
C GLN A 235 4.71 -12.36 17.54
N LEU A 236 5.32 -11.34 16.97
CA LEU A 236 5.50 -11.23 15.51
C LEU A 236 6.26 -12.44 14.94
N ARG A 237 7.27 -12.94 15.66
CA ARG A 237 7.99 -14.15 15.29
C ARG A 237 7.09 -15.38 15.32
N LEU A 238 6.29 -15.57 16.39
CA LEU A 238 5.37 -16.69 16.54
C LEU A 238 4.25 -16.70 15.50
N GLU A 239 3.83 -15.51 15.05
CA GLU A 239 2.82 -15.31 14.00
C GLU A 239 3.39 -15.48 12.58
N GLY A 240 4.68 -15.78 12.43
CA GLY A 240 5.32 -15.98 11.15
C GLY A 240 5.58 -14.67 10.36
N SER A 241 5.67 -13.53 11.05
CA SER A 241 6.01 -12.27 10.40
C SER A 241 7.39 -12.33 9.75
N GLU A 242 7.48 -11.84 8.51
CA GLU A 242 8.72 -11.82 7.75
C GLU A 242 9.71 -10.78 8.31
N PRO A 243 10.93 -11.17 8.71
CA PRO A 243 11.93 -10.25 9.27
C PRO A 243 12.26 -9.05 8.38
N VAL A 244 12.16 -9.22 7.05
CA VAL A 244 12.41 -8.14 6.09
C VAL A 244 11.43 -6.97 6.26
N ILE A 245 10.19 -7.24 6.66
CA ILE A 245 9.16 -6.21 6.87
C ILE A 245 9.51 -5.41 8.14
N LEU A 246 9.94 -6.10 9.20
CA LEU A 246 10.38 -5.46 10.45
C LEU A 246 11.60 -4.57 10.20
N LEU A 247 12.59 -5.10 9.49
CA LEU A 247 13.80 -4.34 9.14
C LEU A 247 13.49 -3.09 8.33
N ARG A 248 12.66 -3.18 7.31
CA ARG A 248 12.28 -2.02 6.49
C ARG A 248 11.50 -0.97 7.28
N THR A 249 10.60 -1.42 8.17
CA THR A 249 9.84 -0.51 9.03
C THR A 249 10.79 0.23 9.98
N LEU A 250 11.71 -0.48 10.63
CA LEU A 250 12.70 0.13 11.52
C LEU A 250 13.69 1.02 10.76
N GLN A 251 14.15 0.60 9.58
CA GLN A 251 15.09 1.37 8.75
C GLN A 251 14.55 2.76 8.44
N ARG A 252 13.29 2.85 8.02
CA ARG A 252 12.65 4.14 7.72
C ARG A 252 12.67 5.06 8.93
N GLU A 253 12.29 4.56 10.09
CA GLU A 253 12.21 5.35 11.32
C GLU A 253 13.61 5.73 11.87
N LEU A 254 14.54 4.80 11.80
CA LEU A 254 15.91 5.04 12.26
C LEU A 254 16.61 6.09 11.39
N LEU A 255 16.47 6.04 10.08
CA LEU A 255 17.02 7.05 9.18
C LEU A 255 16.39 8.43 9.42
N LEU A 256 15.09 8.47 9.71
CA LEU A 256 14.42 9.71 10.09
C LEU A 256 14.97 10.26 11.40
N LEU A 257 15.12 9.43 12.43
CA LEU A 257 15.72 9.84 13.72
C LEU A 257 17.14 10.39 13.55
N VAL A 258 17.99 9.73 12.77
CA VAL A 258 19.35 10.17 12.47
C VAL A 258 19.35 11.56 11.82
N ASN A 259 18.47 11.76 10.83
CA ASN A 259 18.34 13.04 10.13
C ASN A 259 17.82 14.14 11.05
N LEU A 260 16.81 13.87 11.85
CA LEU A 260 16.25 14.81 12.81
C LEU A 260 17.30 15.19 13.88
N LYS A 261 18.01 14.19 14.43
CA LYS A 261 19.06 14.41 15.44
C LYS A 261 20.19 15.30 14.91
N ARG A 262 20.61 15.08 13.66
CA ARG A 262 21.65 15.89 13.02
C ARG A 262 21.21 17.33 12.79
N GLN A 263 19.98 17.53 12.30
CA GLN A 263 19.45 18.85 11.97
C GLN A 263 18.98 19.62 13.20
N SER A 264 18.62 18.95 14.30
CA SER A 264 18.15 19.58 15.54
C SER A 264 19.20 20.44 16.24
N ALA A 265 20.48 20.31 15.86
CA ALA A 265 21.53 21.20 16.34
C ALA A 265 21.34 22.65 15.84
N HIS A 266 20.68 22.85 14.71
CA HIS A 266 20.56 24.16 14.04
C HIS A 266 19.12 24.57 13.74
N THR A 267 18.16 23.66 13.88
CA THR A 267 16.76 23.92 13.51
C THR A 267 15.82 23.38 14.61
N PRO A 268 14.81 24.14 15.02
CA PRO A 268 13.84 23.70 16.01
C PRO A 268 13.11 22.44 15.57
N LEU A 269 12.91 21.48 16.49
CA LEU A 269 12.29 20.19 16.20
C LEU A 269 10.90 20.31 15.55
N ARG A 270 10.10 21.31 15.94
CA ARG A 270 8.78 21.55 15.36
C ARG A 270 8.86 21.78 13.85
N ALA A 271 9.78 22.65 13.42
CA ALA A 271 9.98 22.93 11.99
C ALA A 271 10.49 21.70 11.22
N LEU A 272 11.34 20.88 11.87
CA LEU A 272 11.81 19.62 11.29
C LEU A 272 10.70 18.60 11.17
N PHE A 273 9.81 18.47 12.15
CA PHE A 273 8.66 17.59 12.08
C PHE A 273 7.71 17.98 10.94
N ASP A 274 7.48 19.29 10.74
CA ASP A 274 6.68 19.78 9.62
C ASP A 274 7.35 19.49 8.27
N LYS A 275 8.64 19.78 8.16
CA LYS A 275 9.46 19.52 6.96
C LYS A 275 9.47 18.04 6.57
N HIS A 276 9.61 17.15 7.54
CA HIS A 276 9.66 15.70 7.34
C HIS A 276 8.27 15.03 7.43
N ARG A 277 7.19 15.81 7.52
CA ARG A 277 5.80 15.34 7.56
C ARG A 277 5.55 14.30 8.67
N VAL A 278 6.15 14.52 9.84
CA VAL A 278 5.94 13.64 10.99
C VAL A 278 4.53 13.84 11.51
N TRP A 279 3.77 12.75 11.61
CA TRP A 279 2.41 12.75 12.12
C TRP A 279 2.33 13.37 13.51
N GLN A 280 1.27 14.15 13.76
CA GLN A 280 1.11 14.93 15.00
C GLN A 280 1.18 14.06 16.26
N ASN A 281 0.49 12.92 16.25
CA ASN A 281 0.44 11.94 17.33
C ASN A 281 1.80 11.28 17.64
N ARG A 282 2.75 11.31 16.70
CA ARG A 282 4.07 10.72 16.85
C ARG A 282 5.15 11.69 17.30
N ARG A 283 4.89 13.00 17.20
CA ARG A 283 5.90 14.04 17.50
C ARG A 283 6.41 13.97 18.93
N GLY A 284 5.53 13.71 19.90
CA GLY A 284 5.92 13.53 21.30
C GLY A 284 6.88 12.35 21.48
N MET A 285 6.50 11.18 21.02
CA MET A 285 7.27 9.93 21.05
C MET A 285 8.63 10.08 20.34
N MET A 286 8.65 10.71 19.15
CA MET A 286 9.87 11.01 18.41
C MET A 286 10.77 11.98 19.16
N GLY A 287 10.21 13.03 19.78
CA GLY A 287 10.94 13.99 20.61
C GLY A 287 11.61 13.30 21.81
N GLU A 288 10.87 12.42 22.50
CA GLU A 288 11.42 11.63 23.61
C GLU A 288 12.56 10.71 23.14
N ALA A 289 12.41 10.04 22.00
CA ALA A 289 13.43 9.20 21.42
C ALA A 289 14.70 10.02 21.07
N LEU A 290 14.54 11.20 20.47
CA LEU A 290 15.64 12.09 20.13
C LEU A 290 16.39 12.61 21.39
N ASN A 291 15.68 12.85 22.48
CA ASN A 291 16.27 13.26 23.74
C ASN A 291 17.02 12.11 24.43
N ARG A 292 16.51 10.88 24.35
CA ARG A 292 17.09 9.71 24.99
C ARG A 292 18.30 9.15 24.23
N LEU A 293 18.23 9.09 22.90
CA LEU A 293 19.24 8.45 22.07
C LEU A 293 20.34 9.43 21.68
N SER A 294 21.57 9.05 21.95
CA SER A 294 22.75 9.80 21.54
C SER A 294 23.10 9.56 20.06
N GLN A 295 23.88 10.45 19.46
CA GLN A 295 24.38 10.24 18.10
C GLN A 295 25.21 8.95 17.93
N PRO A 296 26.12 8.58 18.86
CA PRO A 296 26.82 7.31 18.80
C PRO A 296 25.90 6.11 18.81
N GLN A 297 24.87 6.09 19.67
CA GLN A 297 23.89 5.00 19.70
C GLN A 297 23.12 4.88 18.39
N LEU A 298 22.69 5.99 17.81
CA LEU A 298 22.00 5.97 16.51
C LEU A 298 22.90 5.44 15.39
N ARG A 299 24.20 5.80 15.40
CA ARG A 299 25.18 5.23 14.44
C ARG A 299 25.35 3.72 14.65
N GLN A 300 25.48 3.29 15.90
CA GLN A 300 25.60 1.88 16.24
C GLN A 300 24.34 1.08 15.83
N ALA A 301 23.16 1.67 16.01
CA ALA A 301 21.91 1.08 15.56
C ALA A 301 21.86 0.94 14.02
N VAL A 302 22.33 1.93 13.26
CA VAL A 302 22.44 1.86 11.79
C VAL A 302 23.42 0.76 11.37
N GLN A 303 24.56 0.64 12.03
CA GLN A 303 25.56 -0.41 11.75
C GLN A 303 24.96 -1.81 12.01
N LEU A 304 24.28 -1.98 13.14
CA LEU A 304 23.64 -3.26 13.47
C LEU A 304 22.50 -3.57 12.50
N LEU A 305 21.67 -2.58 12.12
CA LEU A 305 20.63 -2.74 11.12
C LEU A 305 21.19 -3.21 9.76
N THR A 306 22.30 -2.58 9.32
CA THR A 306 22.98 -2.97 8.08
C THR A 306 23.51 -4.40 8.15
N ARG A 307 24.10 -4.78 9.28
CA ARG A 307 24.57 -6.16 9.51
C ARG A 307 23.39 -7.14 9.45
N THR A 308 22.28 -6.84 10.13
CA THR A 308 21.07 -7.68 10.14
C THR A 308 20.50 -7.84 8.73
N GLU A 309 20.53 -6.79 7.90
CA GLU A 309 20.09 -6.88 6.50
C GLU A 309 21.01 -7.78 5.67
N LEU A 310 22.32 -7.74 5.88
CA LEU A 310 23.27 -8.64 5.23
C LEU A 310 23.07 -10.08 5.67
N THR A 311 22.92 -10.32 6.98
CA THR A 311 22.62 -11.65 7.51
C THR A 311 21.33 -12.22 6.89
N LEU A 312 20.27 -11.40 6.78
CA LEU A 312 19.01 -11.83 6.17
C LEU A 312 19.17 -12.24 4.70
N LYS A 313 20.07 -11.59 3.95
CA LYS A 313 20.33 -11.91 2.53
C LYS A 313 21.22 -13.13 2.33
N GLN A 314 22.07 -13.46 3.31
CA GLN A 314 23.03 -14.54 3.22
C GLN A 314 22.56 -15.83 3.87
N ASP A 315 21.81 -15.71 4.96
CA ASP A 315 21.35 -16.84 5.78
C ASP A 315 19.92 -16.59 6.26
N TYR A 316 18.96 -17.34 5.72
CA TYR A 316 17.54 -17.29 6.14
C TYR A 316 17.29 -17.85 7.55
N GLY A 317 18.32 -17.96 8.39
CA GLY A 317 18.29 -18.66 9.66
C GLY A 317 17.86 -17.85 10.88
N GLN A 318 17.99 -18.48 12.04
CA GLN A 318 17.53 -17.97 13.35
C GLN A 318 18.30 -16.74 13.87
N SER A 319 19.47 -16.43 13.32
CA SER A 319 20.35 -15.34 13.76
C SER A 319 19.73 -13.94 13.62
N VAL A 320 18.89 -13.73 12.62
CA VAL A 320 18.23 -12.43 12.35
C VAL A 320 17.35 -11.98 13.53
N TRP A 321 16.64 -12.89 14.16
CA TRP A 321 15.78 -12.56 15.30
C TRP A 321 16.58 -12.11 16.52
N ALA A 322 17.73 -12.73 16.78
CA ALA A 322 18.64 -12.30 17.86
C ALA A 322 19.22 -10.90 17.61
N GLU A 323 19.52 -10.58 16.35
CA GLU A 323 19.96 -9.24 15.96
C GLU A 323 18.85 -8.19 16.11
N LEU A 324 17.59 -8.53 15.77
CA LEU A 324 16.42 -7.67 16.03
C LEU A 324 16.18 -7.44 17.53
N GLU A 325 16.40 -8.46 18.37
CA GLU A 325 16.39 -8.30 19.83
C GLU A 325 17.50 -7.35 20.30
N GLY A 326 18.71 -7.52 19.79
CA GLY A 326 19.84 -6.60 20.04
C GLY A 326 19.54 -5.15 19.65
N LEU A 327 18.95 -4.93 18.47
CA LEU A 327 18.46 -3.61 18.03
C LEU A 327 17.41 -3.05 19.00
N SER A 328 16.49 -3.90 19.46
CA SER A 328 15.46 -3.49 20.41
C SER A 328 16.06 -2.99 21.73
N LEU A 329 17.02 -3.71 22.27
CA LEU A 329 17.72 -3.31 23.50
C LEU A 329 18.50 -2.03 23.30
N LEU A 330 19.28 -1.92 22.24
CA LEU A 330 20.10 -0.74 21.91
C LEU A 330 19.24 0.54 21.80
N LEU A 331 18.10 0.45 21.13
CA LEU A 331 17.21 1.60 20.89
C LEU A 331 16.33 1.95 22.10
N CYS A 332 16.09 1.02 23.03
CA CYS A 332 15.30 1.28 24.23
C CYS A 332 16.11 1.83 25.40
N HIS A 333 17.40 1.53 25.48
CA HIS A 333 18.21 1.93 26.62
C HIS A 333 18.78 3.34 26.48
N LYS A 334 18.93 4.05 27.64
CA LYS A 334 19.80 5.21 27.72
C LYS A 334 21.23 4.77 27.47
N PRO A 335 22.13 5.66 26.94
CA PRO A 335 23.54 5.32 26.87
C PRO A 335 23.97 4.88 28.25
N LEU A 336 24.50 3.68 28.36
CA LEU A 336 25.36 3.36 29.49
C LEU A 336 26.46 4.40 29.43
N ALA A 337 26.54 5.29 30.41
CA ALA A 337 27.67 6.13 30.59
C ALA A 337 28.89 5.18 30.50
N ASP A 338 29.87 5.56 29.68
CA ASP A 338 31.04 4.77 29.35
C ASP A 338 31.53 3.97 30.56
N VAL A 339 31.04 2.78 30.71
CA VAL A 339 31.58 1.81 31.65
C VAL A 339 32.61 1.03 30.85
N PHE A 340 33.85 1.54 30.94
CA PHE A 340 35.10 0.84 30.78
C PHE A 340 35.08 -0.47 29.99
N ILE A 341 35.57 -0.41 28.76
CA ILE A 341 36.27 -1.53 28.17
C ILE A 341 37.77 -1.05 28.10
N ASP A 342 38.39 -1.07 29.24
CA ASP A 342 39.83 -1.31 29.36
C ASP A 342 39.99 -2.75 29.78
N GLY A 343 40.55 -3.57 28.85
CA GLY A 343 40.85 -4.98 29.08
C GLY A 343 41.14 -5.66 27.78
#